data_4b4c953e1dabf980f9aff4e600041f24
#
_entry.id   4b4c953e1dabf980f9aff4e600041f24
#
_cell.length_a   1.000
_cell.length_b   1.000
_cell.length_c   1.000
_cell.angle_alpha   90.00
_cell.angle_beta   90.00
_cell.angle_gamma   90.00
#
_symmetry.space_group_name_H-M   'P 1'
#
loop_
_entity.id
_entity.type
_entity.pdbx_description
1 polymer ?
#
loop_
_entity_poly.entity_id
_entity_poly.type
_entity_poly.pdbx_seq_one_letter_code
_entity_poly.pdbx_strand_id
1 'polypeptide(L)'
;MKQFHKWYDNTEEAGSMMMPEPEIAVRDKSDRNKDDRNKNDRDKRSGKMASIREVARLARVAPSTVSRALNGSGYVAEETKEKIREAVDELDYVPNQWIRNLYQQKTGIIGVMAPEIVHPYFSSLWSFLELELNKYGYNMMLCNTSGKKDIERQYLDTLERNLFDGMIVGAAFLPDKYYEQIQKPILSLDRIIPGIPLVTSDHTQGGLIAADKMLEKGCKKVLNLIDPQAKTVASSRGGLNFIRKMQEAGAEVITEEFLWDDVIHYPRSIQRTREILAEYPDLDGIMANDLCASSFLKTARELNIQVPQQLKIIAYDGTYITDFNYRTIASIQQDVALIAKEAVQVLVKLINGQPLANDAVYVPVSYKEGDTI
;
A
#
# COMPACT_ATOMS: atom_id res chain seq x y z
N MET A 1 -12.29 -23.37 16.25
CA MET A 1 -10.93 -22.88 16.55
C MET A 1 -9.78 -23.85 16.21
N LYS A 2 -10.01 -25.07 15.70
CA LYS A 2 -8.96 -26.05 15.35
C LYS A 2 -8.60 -26.13 13.85
N GLN A 3 -9.24 -25.35 12.97
CA GLN A 3 -8.99 -25.38 11.53
C GLN A 3 -8.14 -24.21 11.00
N PHE A 4 -7.89 -23.16 11.79
CA PHE A 4 -7.06 -22.02 11.39
C PHE A 4 -5.55 -22.22 11.59
N HIS A 5 -5.13 -23.17 12.46
CA HIS A 5 -3.71 -23.44 12.70
C HIS A 5 -3.00 -24.27 11.60
N LYS A 6 -3.74 -24.83 10.66
CA LYS A 6 -3.16 -25.75 9.64
C LYS A 6 -2.62 -25.05 8.38
N TRP A 7 -2.79 -23.73 8.29
CA TRP A 7 -2.35 -22.93 7.12
C TRP A 7 -0.94 -22.35 7.26
N TYR A 8 -0.40 -22.26 8.47
CA TYR A 8 0.90 -21.61 8.72
C TYR A 8 2.09 -22.57 8.90
N ASP A 9 1.87 -23.88 9.12
CA ASP A 9 2.93 -24.85 9.40
C ASP A 9 3.50 -25.59 8.17
N ASN A 10 3.09 -25.28 6.94
CA ASN A 10 3.44 -26.08 5.74
C ASN A 10 4.32 -25.34 4.72
N THR A 11 5.30 -24.54 5.12
CA THR A 11 6.24 -23.91 4.16
C THR A 11 7.64 -24.54 4.12
N GLU A 12 7.92 -25.58 4.87
CA GLU A 12 9.25 -26.24 4.84
C GLU A 12 9.29 -27.62 4.12
N GLU A 13 8.16 -28.18 3.68
CA GLU A 13 8.12 -29.45 2.91
C GLU A 13 7.34 -29.35 1.61
N ALA A 14 7.73 -28.47 0.68
CA ALA A 14 7.25 -28.50 -0.69
C ALA A 14 8.36 -28.94 -1.64
N GLY A 15 8.91 -30.14 -1.40
CA GLY A 15 9.60 -30.92 -2.39
C GLY A 15 8.58 -31.68 -3.24
N SER A 16 8.51 -31.34 -4.53
CA SER A 16 8.01 -32.21 -5.62
C SER A 16 6.67 -32.91 -5.39
N MET A 17 5.57 -32.22 -5.65
CA MET A 17 4.30 -32.88 -5.94
C MET A 17 3.80 -32.42 -7.32
N MET A 18 4.07 -33.25 -8.34
CA MET A 18 3.48 -33.11 -9.67
C MET A 18 1.97 -33.26 -9.54
N MET A 19 1.23 -32.23 -9.97
CA MET A 19 -0.20 -32.29 -10.15
C MET A 19 -0.53 -33.19 -11.35
N PRO A 20 -1.53 -34.09 -11.28
CA PRO A 20 -1.94 -34.87 -12.43
C PRO A 20 -2.64 -33.96 -13.46
N GLU A 21 -2.31 -34.13 -14.73
CA GLU A 21 -2.96 -33.47 -15.84
C GLU A 21 -4.45 -33.88 -15.92
N PRO A 22 -5.37 -32.97 -16.29
CA PRO A 22 -6.77 -33.34 -16.48
C PRO A 22 -6.93 -34.19 -17.75
N GLU A 23 -7.45 -35.39 -17.62
CA GLU A 23 -7.87 -36.25 -18.74
C GLU A 23 -8.93 -35.53 -19.59
N ILE A 24 -8.57 -35.21 -20.82
CA ILE A 24 -9.50 -34.73 -21.84
C ILE A 24 -10.19 -35.98 -22.43
N ALA A 25 -11.42 -36.23 -22.02
CA ALA A 25 -12.27 -37.26 -22.63
C ALA A 25 -12.57 -36.91 -24.10
N VAL A 26 -11.95 -37.62 -25.02
CA VAL A 26 -12.27 -37.59 -26.46
C VAL A 26 -13.65 -38.26 -26.64
N ARG A 27 -14.69 -37.49 -26.95
CA ARG A 27 -15.97 -38.01 -27.40
C ARG A 27 -15.93 -38.35 -28.88
N ASP A 28 -16.20 -39.61 -29.13
CA ASP A 28 -16.34 -40.25 -30.44
C ASP A 28 -17.44 -39.59 -31.30
N LYS A 29 -17.11 -39.41 -32.57
CA LYS A 29 -18.02 -38.87 -33.62
C LYS A 29 -18.81 -40.01 -34.25
N SER A 30 -19.95 -40.36 -33.70
CA SER A 30 -20.96 -41.07 -34.46
C SER A 30 -22.33 -40.87 -33.85
N ASP A 31 -23.03 -39.84 -34.30
CA ASP A 31 -24.47 -39.88 -34.56
C ASP A 31 -24.88 -38.57 -35.27
N ARG A 32 -24.97 -38.65 -36.58
CA ARG A 32 -25.65 -37.66 -37.43
C ARG A 32 -27.06 -38.17 -37.68
N ASN A 33 -27.99 -37.31 -37.40
CA ASN A 33 -29.28 -37.08 -38.08
C ASN A 33 -30.49 -37.05 -37.17
N LYS A 34 -31.10 -35.91 -37.23
CA LYS A 34 -32.52 -35.50 -37.12
C LYS A 34 -32.78 -34.51 -36.02
N ASP A 35 -32.80 -33.23 -36.41
CA ASP A 35 -33.92 -32.31 -36.26
C ASP A 35 -33.48 -30.88 -36.58
N ASP A 36 -33.42 -30.61 -37.87
CA ASP A 36 -33.39 -29.24 -38.41
C ASP A 36 -34.82 -28.73 -38.49
N ARG A 37 -35.23 -27.93 -37.52
CA ARG A 37 -36.31 -26.91 -37.62
C ARG A 37 -36.65 -26.34 -36.24
N ASN A 38 -35.77 -25.56 -35.64
CA ASN A 38 -36.09 -24.53 -34.65
C ASN A 38 -34.83 -23.89 -34.04
N LYS A 39 -33.89 -23.53 -34.85
CA LYS A 39 -32.60 -22.96 -34.40
C LYS A 39 -32.32 -21.55 -34.88
N ASN A 40 -33.35 -20.73 -35.14
CA ASN A 40 -33.10 -19.40 -35.71
C ASN A 40 -33.35 -18.21 -34.78
N ASP A 41 -33.65 -18.43 -33.47
CA ASP A 41 -33.93 -17.30 -32.57
C ASP A 41 -33.24 -17.38 -31.19
N ARG A 42 -32.34 -18.33 -30.98
CA ARG A 42 -31.59 -18.42 -29.69
C ARG A 42 -30.09 -18.18 -29.79
N ASP A 43 -29.49 -18.03 -30.96
CA ASP A 43 -28.04 -17.92 -31.18
C ASP A 43 -27.54 -16.45 -31.33
N LYS A 44 -28.32 -15.44 -30.91
CA LYS A 44 -27.88 -14.02 -30.93
C LYS A 44 -27.42 -13.43 -29.57
N ARG A 45 -27.16 -14.28 -28.59
CA ARG A 45 -26.52 -13.83 -27.33
C ARG A 45 -25.20 -14.55 -27.08
N SER A 46 -24.35 -14.69 -28.07
CA SER A 46 -22.94 -14.93 -27.84
C SER A 46 -22.29 -13.56 -27.55
N GLY A 47 -21.71 -13.39 -26.35
CA GLY A 47 -21.24 -12.14 -25.76
C GLY A 47 -20.17 -11.38 -26.55
N LYS A 48 -20.57 -10.79 -27.67
CA LYS A 48 -19.73 -9.83 -28.39
C LYS A 48 -20.04 -8.45 -27.83
N MET A 49 -19.14 -7.88 -27.04
CA MET A 49 -19.28 -6.50 -26.57
C MET A 49 -19.44 -5.57 -27.77
N ALA A 50 -20.42 -4.65 -27.68
CA ALA A 50 -20.65 -3.65 -28.70
C ALA A 50 -19.38 -2.86 -28.99
N SER A 51 -19.18 -2.44 -30.22
CA SER A 51 -18.01 -1.66 -30.64
C SER A 51 -18.37 -0.20 -30.86
N ILE A 52 -17.40 0.71 -30.78
CA ILE A 52 -17.58 2.13 -31.09
C ILE A 52 -18.14 2.35 -32.50
N ARG A 53 -17.89 1.42 -33.46
CA ARG A 53 -18.44 1.47 -34.81
C ARG A 53 -19.93 1.15 -34.83
N GLU A 54 -20.42 0.30 -33.95
CA GLU A 54 -21.85 -0.02 -33.82
C GLU A 54 -22.59 1.14 -33.18
N VAL A 55 -22.02 1.77 -32.15
CA VAL A 55 -22.57 3.03 -31.59
C VAL A 55 -22.65 4.13 -32.64
N ALA A 56 -21.56 4.31 -33.40
CA ALA A 56 -21.52 5.31 -34.48
C ALA A 56 -22.57 5.07 -35.55
N ARG A 57 -22.78 3.81 -35.94
CA ARG A 57 -23.81 3.41 -36.89
C ARG A 57 -25.21 3.71 -36.37
N LEU A 58 -25.48 3.37 -35.08
CA LEU A 58 -26.79 3.58 -34.45
C LEU A 58 -27.10 5.06 -34.29
N ALA A 59 -26.14 5.85 -33.80
CA ALA A 59 -26.25 7.30 -33.66
C ALA A 59 -26.16 8.07 -34.99
N ARG A 60 -25.89 7.38 -36.12
CA ARG A 60 -25.73 7.99 -37.48
C ARG A 60 -24.64 9.06 -37.54
N VAL A 61 -23.51 8.83 -36.90
CA VAL A 61 -22.36 9.74 -36.88
C VAL A 61 -21.07 8.98 -37.20
N ALA A 62 -19.97 9.72 -37.45
CA ALA A 62 -18.67 9.07 -37.62
C ALA A 62 -18.14 8.51 -36.27
N PRO A 63 -17.37 7.40 -36.28
CA PRO A 63 -16.74 6.87 -35.06
C PRO A 63 -15.86 7.91 -34.31
N SER A 64 -15.23 8.82 -35.04
CA SER A 64 -14.47 9.94 -34.47
C SER A 64 -15.34 10.93 -33.70
N THR A 65 -16.62 11.12 -34.12
CA THR A 65 -17.59 11.98 -33.42
C THR A 65 -18.05 11.31 -32.12
N VAL A 66 -18.29 10.01 -32.12
CA VAL A 66 -18.59 9.24 -30.90
C VAL A 66 -17.42 9.34 -29.93
N SER A 67 -16.19 9.12 -30.41
CA SER A 67 -14.99 9.24 -29.59
C SER A 67 -14.85 10.64 -28.97
N ARG A 68 -15.08 11.71 -29.72
CA ARG A 68 -15.06 13.09 -29.19
C ARG A 68 -16.14 13.33 -28.14
N ALA A 69 -17.36 12.86 -28.39
CA ALA A 69 -18.48 13.03 -27.44
C ALA A 69 -18.21 12.30 -26.12
N LEU A 70 -17.71 11.05 -26.18
CA LEU A 70 -17.44 10.24 -24.99
C LEU A 70 -16.21 10.72 -24.22
N ASN A 71 -15.22 11.28 -24.90
CA ASN A 71 -13.94 11.72 -24.28
C ASN A 71 -13.93 13.21 -23.93
N GLY A 72 -14.96 13.99 -24.31
CA GLY A 72 -14.97 15.44 -24.12
C GLY A 72 -13.88 16.18 -24.93
N SER A 73 -13.30 15.55 -25.95
CA SER A 73 -12.16 16.07 -26.71
C SER A 73 -12.58 16.82 -27.97
N GLY A 74 -13.22 17.97 -27.79
CA GLY A 74 -13.66 18.83 -28.88
C GLY A 74 -15.16 19.09 -28.89
N TYR A 75 -15.58 20.05 -29.74
CA TYR A 75 -16.99 20.43 -29.84
C TYR A 75 -17.82 19.33 -30.52
N VAL A 76 -18.89 18.90 -29.85
CA VAL A 76 -19.97 18.07 -30.41
C VAL A 76 -21.29 18.74 -30.00
N ALA A 77 -22.19 18.99 -30.98
CA ALA A 77 -23.46 19.57 -30.71
C ALA A 77 -24.30 18.76 -29.72
N GLU A 78 -25.08 19.39 -28.85
CA GLU A 78 -25.80 18.72 -27.76
C GLU A 78 -26.78 17.66 -28.27
N GLU A 79 -27.52 17.97 -29.35
CA GLU A 79 -28.39 17.02 -30.03
C GLU A 79 -27.64 15.75 -30.48
N THR A 80 -26.39 15.90 -30.94
CA THR A 80 -25.56 14.78 -31.37
C THR A 80 -25.05 13.98 -30.18
N LYS A 81 -24.73 14.63 -29.05
CA LYS A 81 -24.34 13.94 -27.81
C LYS A 81 -25.49 13.11 -27.29
N GLU A 82 -26.74 13.61 -27.34
CA GLU A 82 -27.91 12.86 -26.90
C GLU A 82 -28.14 11.61 -27.74
N LYS A 83 -28.07 11.69 -29.06
CA LYS A 83 -28.15 10.51 -29.96
C LYS A 83 -27.05 9.48 -29.67
N ILE A 84 -25.86 9.95 -29.31
CA ILE A 84 -24.76 9.04 -28.94
C ILE A 84 -25.04 8.37 -27.60
N ARG A 85 -25.58 9.11 -26.61
CA ARG A 85 -25.94 8.57 -25.29
C ARG A 85 -27.00 7.49 -25.42
N GLU A 86 -28.09 7.76 -26.16
CA GLU A 86 -29.14 6.78 -26.45
C GLU A 86 -28.58 5.52 -27.12
N ALA A 87 -27.67 5.68 -28.07
CA ALA A 87 -27.03 4.53 -28.76
C ALA A 87 -26.09 3.74 -27.86
N VAL A 88 -25.42 4.40 -26.92
CA VAL A 88 -24.57 3.75 -25.89
C VAL A 88 -25.42 2.93 -24.95
N ASP A 89 -26.53 3.49 -24.46
CA ASP A 89 -27.46 2.81 -23.55
C ASP A 89 -28.17 1.64 -24.22
N GLU A 90 -28.62 1.79 -25.47
CA GLU A 90 -29.30 0.71 -26.24
C GLU A 90 -28.36 -0.48 -26.51
N LEU A 91 -27.10 -0.22 -26.77
CA LEU A 91 -26.11 -1.25 -27.07
C LEU A 91 -25.39 -1.79 -25.83
N ASP A 92 -25.70 -1.29 -24.62
CA ASP A 92 -24.94 -1.54 -23.39
C ASP A 92 -23.41 -1.38 -23.65
N TYR A 93 -23.07 -0.30 -24.39
CA TYR A 93 -21.70 -0.08 -24.81
C TYR A 93 -20.88 0.52 -23.68
N VAL A 94 -19.94 -0.26 -23.17
CA VAL A 94 -18.94 0.23 -22.24
C VAL A 94 -17.72 0.74 -23.05
N PRO A 95 -17.37 2.04 -22.96
CA PRO A 95 -16.19 2.56 -23.63
C PRO A 95 -14.96 1.76 -23.22
N ASN A 96 -14.27 1.15 -24.19
CA ASN A 96 -13.07 0.41 -23.90
C ASN A 96 -11.94 1.36 -23.50
N GLN A 97 -11.70 1.45 -22.21
CA GLN A 97 -10.68 2.32 -21.61
C GLN A 97 -9.27 2.05 -22.17
N TRP A 98 -9.01 0.79 -22.55
CA TRP A 98 -7.75 0.37 -23.18
C TRP A 98 -7.54 1.05 -24.54
N ILE A 99 -8.60 1.17 -25.35
CA ILE A 99 -8.52 1.83 -26.66
C ILE A 99 -8.27 3.34 -26.46
N ARG A 100 -8.93 3.96 -25.48
CA ARG A 100 -8.71 5.36 -25.13
C ARG A 100 -7.27 5.60 -24.65
N ASN A 101 -6.79 4.74 -23.77
CA ASN A 101 -5.44 4.80 -23.21
C ASN A 101 -4.38 4.61 -24.30
N LEU A 102 -4.62 3.71 -25.27
CA LEU A 102 -3.74 3.49 -26.41
C LEU A 102 -3.57 4.76 -27.26
N TYR A 103 -4.66 5.49 -27.53
CA TYR A 103 -4.59 6.77 -28.26
C TYR A 103 -3.89 7.89 -27.47
N GLN A 104 -3.95 7.86 -26.14
CA GLN A 104 -3.31 8.83 -25.25
C GLN A 104 -1.89 8.44 -24.86
N GLN A 105 -1.41 7.29 -25.29
CA GLN A 105 -0.12 6.69 -24.86
C GLN A 105 -0.01 6.58 -23.32
N LYS A 106 -1.14 6.38 -22.65
CA LYS A 106 -1.25 6.20 -21.20
C LYS A 106 -1.88 4.84 -20.90
N THR A 107 -1.48 4.22 -19.79
CA THR A 107 -2.08 2.98 -19.32
C THR A 107 -3.27 3.22 -18.41
N GLY A 108 -3.31 4.36 -17.75
CA GLY A 108 -4.26 4.68 -16.69
C GLY A 108 -3.98 3.89 -15.41
N ILE A 109 -2.80 3.32 -15.28
CA ILE A 109 -2.41 2.49 -14.13
C ILE A 109 -1.20 3.11 -13.43
N ILE A 110 -1.30 3.23 -12.11
CA ILE A 110 -0.18 3.59 -11.24
C ILE A 110 0.23 2.36 -10.44
N GLY A 111 1.51 1.99 -10.53
CA GLY A 111 2.09 0.97 -9.67
C GLY A 111 2.30 1.53 -8.26
N VAL A 112 1.86 0.80 -7.24
CA VAL A 112 2.14 1.14 -5.84
C VAL A 112 2.91 -0.01 -5.23
N MET A 113 4.22 0.20 -5.02
CA MET A 113 5.12 -0.81 -4.50
C MET A 113 5.04 -0.87 -2.98
N ALA A 114 4.71 -2.06 -2.46
CA ALA A 114 4.54 -2.34 -1.05
C ALA A 114 5.59 -3.35 -0.56
N PRO A 115 6.16 -3.18 0.64
CA PRO A 115 7.00 -4.21 1.25
C PRO A 115 6.14 -5.38 1.74
N GLU A 116 4.93 -5.07 2.22
CA GLU A 116 3.96 -6.02 2.76
C GLU A 116 2.56 -5.38 2.74
N ILE A 117 1.52 -6.21 2.59
CA ILE A 117 0.13 -5.73 2.53
C ILE A 117 -0.64 -5.91 3.84
N VAL A 118 -0.16 -6.78 4.73
CA VAL A 118 -0.86 -7.09 6.00
C VAL A 118 -0.55 -6.10 7.12
N HIS A 119 0.49 -5.26 6.97
CA HIS A 119 0.82 -4.27 8.00
C HIS A 119 -0.24 -3.16 8.06
N PRO A 120 -0.81 -2.83 9.24
CA PRO A 120 -1.93 -1.89 9.37
C PRO A 120 -1.67 -0.50 8.79
N TYR A 121 -0.47 0.02 8.96
CA TYR A 121 -0.07 1.30 8.37
C TYR A 121 -0.14 1.26 6.84
N PHE A 122 0.51 0.27 6.22
CA PHE A 122 0.52 0.16 4.77
C PHE A 122 -0.87 -0.12 4.20
N SER A 123 -1.65 -1.04 4.79
CA SER A 123 -3.01 -1.33 4.31
C SER A 123 -3.92 -0.10 4.36
N SER A 124 -3.78 0.74 5.40
CA SER A 124 -4.50 2.01 5.49
C SER A 124 -4.04 3.01 4.43
N LEU A 125 -2.73 3.16 4.25
CA LEU A 125 -2.15 4.07 3.26
C LEU A 125 -2.55 3.69 1.83
N TRP A 126 -2.53 2.38 1.49
CA TRP A 126 -2.95 1.90 0.17
C TRP A 126 -4.42 2.22 -0.12
N SER A 127 -5.29 2.09 0.87
CA SER A 127 -6.71 2.44 0.72
C SER A 127 -6.90 3.92 0.39
N PHE A 128 -6.18 4.83 1.06
CA PHE A 128 -6.24 6.25 0.76
C PHE A 128 -5.59 6.61 -0.58
N LEU A 129 -4.48 5.95 -0.96
CA LEU A 129 -3.84 6.15 -2.26
C LEU A 129 -4.77 5.76 -3.40
N GLU A 130 -5.48 4.63 -3.30
CA GLU A 130 -6.46 4.22 -4.30
C GLU A 130 -7.57 5.26 -4.46
N LEU A 131 -8.14 5.73 -3.34
CA LEU A 131 -9.16 6.78 -3.36
C LEU A 131 -8.67 8.08 -4.01
N GLU A 132 -7.44 8.50 -3.71
CA GLU A 132 -6.86 9.71 -4.28
C GLU A 132 -6.53 9.53 -5.78
N LEU A 133 -5.96 8.40 -6.19
CA LEU A 133 -5.66 8.10 -7.59
C LEU A 133 -6.92 8.08 -8.45
N ASN A 134 -8.02 7.52 -7.94
CA ASN A 134 -9.31 7.50 -8.63
C ASN A 134 -9.85 8.90 -8.96
N LYS A 135 -9.58 9.92 -8.13
CA LYS A 135 -9.98 11.33 -8.42
C LYS A 135 -9.31 11.87 -9.68
N TYR A 136 -8.15 11.35 -10.05
CA TYR A 136 -7.41 11.71 -11.26
C TYR A 136 -7.62 10.73 -12.42
N GLY A 137 -8.51 9.74 -12.25
CA GLY A 137 -8.83 8.74 -13.28
C GLY A 137 -7.79 7.63 -13.43
N TYR A 138 -6.92 7.43 -12.43
CA TYR A 138 -5.97 6.32 -12.39
C TYR A 138 -6.50 5.16 -11.57
N ASN A 139 -6.20 3.94 -12.02
CA ASN A 139 -6.36 2.72 -11.24
C ASN A 139 -5.04 2.39 -10.53
N MET A 140 -5.14 1.87 -9.32
CA MET A 140 -3.98 1.40 -8.56
C MET A 140 -3.67 -0.07 -8.90
N MET A 141 -2.41 -0.39 -9.14
CA MET A 141 -1.91 -1.77 -9.14
C MET A 141 -0.97 -1.94 -7.96
N LEU A 142 -1.38 -2.75 -6.98
CA LEU A 142 -0.56 -3.05 -5.82
C LEU A 142 0.54 -4.05 -6.18
N CYS A 143 1.79 -3.63 -6.02
CA CYS A 143 3.01 -4.35 -6.35
C CYS A 143 3.68 -4.83 -5.05
N ASN A 144 3.22 -5.97 -4.49
CA ASN A 144 3.80 -6.52 -3.26
C ASN A 144 5.16 -7.16 -3.54
N THR A 145 6.22 -6.64 -2.93
CA THR A 145 7.59 -7.16 -3.08
C THR A 145 7.92 -8.24 -2.07
N SER A 146 7.18 -8.33 -0.97
CA SER A 146 7.51 -9.20 0.18
C SER A 146 8.98 -9.06 0.61
N GLY A 147 9.54 -7.84 0.54
CA GLY A 147 10.95 -7.56 0.85
C GLY A 147 11.98 -8.16 -0.13
N LYS A 148 11.55 -8.72 -1.27
CA LYS A 148 12.43 -9.39 -2.23
C LYS A 148 12.91 -8.44 -3.33
N LYS A 149 14.23 -8.28 -3.44
CA LYS A 149 14.90 -7.39 -4.39
C LYS A 149 14.66 -7.75 -5.86
N ASP A 150 14.54 -9.02 -6.18
CA ASP A 150 14.27 -9.51 -7.53
C ASP A 150 12.85 -9.15 -7.98
N ILE A 151 11.87 -9.23 -7.09
CA ILE A 151 10.49 -8.81 -7.36
C ILE A 151 10.39 -7.28 -7.51
N GLU A 152 11.07 -6.54 -6.63
CA GLU A 152 11.16 -5.08 -6.71
C GLU A 152 11.71 -4.64 -8.09
N ARG A 153 12.80 -5.29 -8.55
CA ARG A 153 13.37 -5.02 -9.86
C ARG A 153 12.39 -5.29 -11.01
N GLN A 154 11.64 -6.40 -10.96
CA GLN A 154 10.64 -6.72 -11.99
C GLN A 154 9.56 -5.63 -12.09
N TYR A 155 9.12 -5.03 -10.97
CA TYR A 155 8.17 -3.93 -11.00
C TYR A 155 8.78 -2.64 -11.57
N LEU A 156 10.05 -2.33 -11.27
CA LEU A 156 10.75 -1.21 -11.90
C LEU A 156 10.90 -1.43 -13.41
N ASP A 157 11.25 -2.63 -13.86
CA ASP A 157 11.29 -2.98 -15.29
C ASP A 157 9.91 -2.82 -15.96
N THR A 158 8.82 -3.11 -15.22
CA THR A 158 7.44 -2.92 -15.70
C THR A 158 7.13 -1.44 -15.92
N LEU A 159 7.58 -0.55 -15.04
CA LEU A 159 7.49 0.90 -15.18
C LEU A 159 8.26 1.38 -16.42
N GLU A 160 9.51 0.96 -16.59
CA GLU A 160 10.35 1.32 -17.73
C GLU A 160 9.74 0.88 -19.08
N ARG A 161 9.03 -0.24 -19.10
CA ARG A 161 8.32 -0.75 -20.30
C ARG A 161 6.99 -0.04 -20.57
N ASN A 162 6.67 1.06 -19.89
CA ASN A 162 5.43 1.83 -20.04
C ASN A 162 4.15 1.03 -19.73
N LEU A 163 4.20 0.05 -18.83
CA LEU A 163 3.02 -0.66 -18.36
C LEU A 163 2.37 0.06 -17.16
N PHE A 164 3.06 1.03 -16.58
CA PHE A 164 2.56 2.00 -15.62
C PHE A 164 2.82 3.42 -16.13
N ASP A 165 1.92 4.35 -15.84
CA ASP A 165 2.09 5.77 -16.11
C ASP A 165 3.00 6.45 -15.08
N GLY A 166 3.12 5.84 -13.91
CA GLY A 166 3.98 6.24 -12.82
C GLY A 166 3.99 5.21 -11.71
N MET A 167 4.86 5.41 -10.71
CA MET A 167 4.98 4.50 -9.58
C MET A 167 5.16 5.25 -8.26
N ILE A 168 4.51 4.77 -7.21
CA ILE A 168 4.73 5.16 -5.81
C ILE A 168 5.46 4.02 -5.11
N VAL A 169 6.60 4.32 -4.49
CA VAL A 169 7.45 3.35 -3.82
C VAL A 169 7.28 3.48 -2.32
N GLY A 170 6.56 2.54 -1.69
CA GLY A 170 6.32 2.52 -0.24
C GLY A 170 7.52 2.01 0.55
N ALA A 171 8.33 1.12 -0.02
CA ALA A 171 9.60 0.70 0.53
C ALA A 171 10.53 0.24 -0.60
N ALA A 172 11.83 0.43 -0.42
CA ALA A 172 12.84 0.16 -1.41
C ALA A 172 14.04 -0.58 -0.77
N PHE A 173 14.39 -1.74 -1.32
CA PHE A 173 15.48 -2.59 -0.84
C PHE A 173 16.65 -2.70 -1.83
N LEU A 174 16.41 -2.31 -3.09
CA LEU A 174 17.47 -2.24 -4.11
C LEU A 174 18.40 -1.05 -3.83
N PRO A 175 19.68 -1.13 -4.22
CA PRO A 175 20.60 0.02 -4.21
C PRO A 175 20.09 1.20 -5.05
N ASP A 176 20.41 2.43 -4.67
CA ASP A 176 19.94 3.69 -5.29
C ASP A 176 20.20 3.72 -6.80
N LYS A 177 21.33 3.17 -7.27
CA LYS A 177 21.69 3.11 -8.70
C LYS A 177 20.61 2.50 -9.61
N TYR A 178 19.71 1.66 -9.07
CA TYR A 178 18.61 1.08 -9.85
C TYR A 178 17.48 2.09 -10.05
N TYR A 179 17.31 3.01 -9.10
CA TYR A 179 16.30 4.05 -9.14
C TYR A 179 16.78 5.28 -9.90
N GLU A 180 18.07 5.63 -9.79
CA GLU A 180 18.70 6.77 -10.49
C GLU A 180 18.62 6.65 -12.03
N GLN A 181 18.50 5.44 -12.55
CA GLN A 181 18.37 5.17 -14.00
C GLN A 181 16.95 5.36 -14.53
N ILE A 182 15.95 5.44 -13.63
CA ILE A 182 14.54 5.52 -14.02
C ILE A 182 14.21 6.91 -14.54
N GLN A 183 13.76 6.97 -15.80
CA GLN A 183 13.35 8.21 -16.47
C GLN A 183 11.82 8.42 -16.42
N LYS A 184 11.10 7.55 -15.69
CA LYS A 184 9.66 7.56 -15.58
C LYS A 184 9.19 8.27 -14.29
N PRO A 185 7.94 8.77 -14.26
CA PRO A 185 7.38 9.34 -13.05
C PRO A 185 7.43 8.34 -11.89
N ILE A 186 8.22 8.65 -10.88
CA ILE A 186 8.40 7.81 -9.69
C ILE A 186 8.49 8.71 -8.45
N LEU A 187 7.92 8.26 -7.35
CA LEU A 187 7.86 8.94 -6.05
C LEU A 187 8.18 7.95 -4.94
N SER A 188 8.97 8.36 -3.95
CA SER A 188 9.24 7.60 -2.74
C SER A 188 8.38 8.09 -1.56
N LEU A 189 7.91 7.16 -0.69
CA LEU A 189 7.15 7.50 0.52
C LEU A 189 7.99 7.47 1.82
N ASP A 190 9.10 6.77 1.82
CA ASP A 190 9.91 6.68 3.05
C ASP A 190 11.41 6.72 2.77
N ARG A 191 11.88 6.00 1.75
CA ARG A 191 13.30 5.97 1.44
C ARG A 191 13.76 7.26 0.75
N ILE A 192 14.84 7.85 1.25
CA ILE A 192 15.50 8.98 0.61
C ILE A 192 16.37 8.43 -0.53
N ILE A 193 15.95 8.66 -1.78
CA ILE A 193 16.67 8.23 -2.98
C ILE A 193 17.07 9.47 -3.79
N PRO A 194 18.35 9.63 -4.13
CA PRO A 194 18.81 10.79 -4.89
C PRO A 194 18.03 10.98 -6.20
N GLY A 195 17.53 12.19 -6.46
CA GLY A 195 16.79 12.53 -7.68
C GLY A 195 15.35 12.04 -7.74
N ILE A 196 14.85 11.33 -6.72
CA ILE A 196 13.44 10.89 -6.64
C ILE A 196 12.73 11.71 -5.56
N PRO A 197 11.60 12.36 -5.90
CA PRO A 197 10.81 13.09 -4.92
C PRO A 197 10.32 12.21 -3.78
N LEU A 198 10.23 12.82 -2.60
CA LEU A 198 9.84 12.16 -1.35
C LEU A 198 8.57 12.81 -0.78
N VAL A 199 7.61 11.98 -0.38
CA VAL A 199 6.51 12.40 0.50
C VAL A 199 6.50 11.45 1.69
N THR A 200 6.66 12.00 2.91
CA THR A 200 6.75 11.19 4.12
C THR A 200 6.24 11.96 5.33
N SER A 201 6.03 11.30 6.46
CA SER A 201 5.73 11.98 7.73
C SER A 201 6.94 12.76 8.25
N ASP A 202 6.70 13.81 9.04
CA ASP A 202 7.76 14.45 9.84
C ASP A 202 8.13 13.55 11.03
N HIS A 203 8.93 12.54 10.72
CA HIS A 203 9.40 11.57 11.71
C HIS A 203 10.31 12.22 12.76
N THR A 204 11.01 13.32 12.42
CA THR A 204 11.80 14.09 13.39
C THR A 204 10.89 14.62 14.49
N GLN A 205 9.79 15.28 14.11
CA GLN A 205 8.79 15.77 15.04
C GLN A 205 8.17 14.62 15.86
N GLY A 206 7.85 13.50 15.20
CA GLY A 206 7.26 12.34 15.87
C GLY A 206 8.13 11.78 17.01
N GLY A 207 9.42 11.59 16.75
CA GLY A 207 10.37 11.13 17.77
C GLY A 207 10.52 12.11 18.93
N LEU A 208 10.54 13.43 18.64
CA LEU A 208 10.62 14.47 19.68
C LEU A 208 9.36 14.50 20.55
N ILE A 209 8.17 14.39 19.97
CA ILE A 209 6.90 14.35 20.72
C ILE A 209 6.86 13.10 21.62
N ALA A 210 7.25 11.92 21.09
CA ALA A 210 7.28 10.70 21.89
C ALA A 210 8.23 10.82 23.10
N ALA A 211 9.42 11.40 22.89
CA ALA A 211 10.37 11.64 23.97
C ALA A 211 9.82 12.62 25.02
N ASP A 212 9.19 13.74 24.59
CA ASP A 212 8.54 14.68 25.51
C ASP A 212 7.51 13.98 26.39
N LYS A 213 6.65 13.16 25.79
CA LYS A 213 5.62 12.41 26.53
C LYS A 213 6.22 11.44 27.54
N MET A 214 7.29 10.71 27.17
CA MET A 214 7.99 9.82 28.09
C MET A 214 8.64 10.59 29.24
N LEU A 215 9.28 11.73 28.96
CA LEU A 215 9.91 12.57 29.99
C LEU A 215 8.87 13.21 30.92
N GLU A 216 7.75 13.71 30.39
CA GLU A 216 6.63 14.23 31.19
C GLU A 216 6.10 13.19 32.21
N LYS A 217 6.18 11.89 31.85
CA LYS A 217 5.77 10.77 32.71
C LYS A 217 6.90 10.20 33.57
N GLY A 218 8.05 10.84 33.54
CA GLY A 218 9.21 10.52 34.38
C GLY A 218 9.96 9.25 33.98
N CYS A 219 9.88 8.82 32.73
CA CYS A 219 10.63 7.66 32.26
C CYS A 219 12.14 7.93 32.31
N LYS A 220 12.91 6.96 32.82
CA LYS A 220 14.35 7.03 33.02
C LYS A 220 15.11 5.94 32.28
N LYS A 221 14.47 4.82 31.97
CA LYS A 221 15.06 3.72 31.23
C LYS A 221 14.10 3.26 30.15
N VAL A 222 14.38 3.63 28.92
CA VAL A 222 13.45 3.43 27.79
C VAL A 222 14.04 2.52 26.73
N LEU A 223 13.16 1.81 26.04
CA LEU A 223 13.47 1.00 24.88
C LEU A 223 13.06 1.71 23.60
N ASN A 224 13.93 1.69 22.59
CA ASN A 224 13.63 1.99 21.21
C ASN A 224 13.99 0.79 20.32
N LEU A 225 13.05 0.35 19.48
CA LEU A 225 13.31 -0.72 18.52
C LEU A 225 13.89 -0.15 17.22
N ILE A 226 14.85 -0.85 16.65
CA ILE A 226 15.44 -0.50 15.35
C ILE A 226 15.36 -1.68 14.38
N ASP A 227 15.11 -1.38 13.11
CA ASP A 227 15.37 -2.31 12.03
C ASP A 227 16.78 -2.03 11.47
N PRO A 228 17.72 -2.98 11.55
CA PRO A 228 19.08 -2.79 11.06
C PRO A 228 19.15 -2.51 9.55
N GLN A 229 18.10 -2.84 8.79
CA GLN A 229 18.01 -2.59 7.35
C GLN A 229 17.48 -1.17 7.02
N ALA A 230 16.95 -0.45 8.01
CA ALA A 230 16.26 0.83 7.82
C ALA A 230 17.18 2.08 7.85
N LYS A 231 18.49 1.94 7.69
CA LYS A 231 19.44 3.06 7.82
C LYS A 231 19.24 4.22 6.83
N THR A 232 18.58 3.98 5.72
CA THR A 232 18.37 4.96 4.62
C THR A 232 16.94 5.45 4.49
N VAL A 233 16.06 5.09 5.44
CA VAL A 233 14.64 5.48 5.41
C VAL A 233 14.37 6.70 6.30
N ALA A 234 13.42 7.52 5.91
CA ALA A 234 13.06 8.73 6.65
C ALA A 234 12.46 8.39 8.02
N SER A 235 11.74 7.28 8.13
CA SER A 235 11.13 6.79 9.38
C SER A 235 12.15 6.53 10.49
N SER A 236 13.39 6.16 10.16
CA SER A 236 14.45 5.98 11.16
C SER A 236 14.77 7.25 11.96
N ARG A 237 14.47 8.44 11.39
CA ARG A 237 14.67 9.73 12.08
C ARG A 237 13.83 9.85 13.35
N GLY A 238 12.65 9.19 13.39
CA GLY A 238 11.81 9.15 14.58
C GLY A 238 12.55 8.54 15.77
N GLY A 239 13.03 7.32 15.60
CA GLY A 239 13.81 6.62 16.62
C GLY A 239 15.10 7.36 17.01
N LEU A 240 15.85 7.87 16.03
CA LEU A 240 17.10 8.62 16.29
C LEU A 240 16.86 9.89 17.11
N ASN A 241 15.81 10.66 16.82
CA ASN A 241 15.51 11.88 17.57
C ASN A 241 14.92 11.57 18.95
N PHE A 242 14.14 10.49 19.08
CA PHE A 242 13.69 9.97 20.37
C PHE A 242 14.89 9.61 21.27
N ILE A 243 15.80 8.76 20.77
CA ILE A 243 17.02 8.35 21.49
C ILE A 243 17.82 9.57 21.95
N ARG A 244 18.14 10.47 21.02
CA ARG A 244 18.94 11.66 21.32
C ARG A 244 18.29 12.48 22.44
N LYS A 245 17.00 12.79 22.33
CA LYS A 245 16.31 13.64 23.31
C LYS A 245 16.21 13.00 24.69
N MET A 246 15.94 11.69 24.76
CA MET A 246 15.94 10.95 26.02
C MET A 246 17.32 10.95 26.69
N GLN A 247 18.40 10.71 25.91
CA GLN A 247 19.77 10.76 26.42
C GLN A 247 20.21 12.15 26.88
N GLU A 248 19.84 13.19 26.13
CA GLU A 248 20.10 14.60 26.53
C GLU A 248 19.43 14.95 27.86
N ALA A 249 18.28 14.35 28.18
CA ALA A 249 17.58 14.48 29.44
C ALA A 249 18.12 13.57 30.57
N GLY A 250 19.15 12.77 30.29
CA GLY A 250 19.79 11.87 31.26
C GLY A 250 19.13 10.52 31.44
N ALA A 251 18.22 10.13 30.53
CA ALA A 251 17.63 8.80 30.53
C ALA A 251 18.58 7.75 29.90
N GLU A 252 18.54 6.54 30.42
CA GLU A 252 19.15 5.37 29.79
C GLU A 252 18.27 4.92 28.61
N VAL A 253 18.87 4.75 27.44
CA VAL A 253 18.15 4.28 26.24
C VAL A 253 18.73 2.96 25.79
N ILE A 254 17.92 1.92 25.90
CA ILE A 254 18.18 0.59 25.33
C ILE A 254 17.75 0.60 23.87
N THR A 255 18.56 -0.01 23.01
CA THR A 255 18.26 -0.15 21.59
C THR A 255 18.34 -1.62 21.23
N GLU A 256 17.23 -2.19 20.81
CA GLU A 256 17.12 -3.58 20.41
C GLU A 256 16.74 -3.72 18.93
N GLU A 257 17.38 -4.67 18.25
CA GLU A 257 17.02 -5.01 16.88
C GLU A 257 15.72 -5.81 16.86
N PHE A 258 14.80 -5.37 15.98
CA PHE A 258 13.55 -6.07 15.76
C PHE A 258 13.33 -6.17 14.24
N LEU A 259 13.49 -7.38 13.71
CA LEU A 259 13.44 -7.61 12.27
C LEU A 259 12.01 -7.45 11.75
N TRP A 260 11.87 -6.95 10.54
CA TRP A 260 10.57 -6.78 9.88
C TRP A 260 9.72 -8.05 9.88
N ASP A 261 10.33 -9.21 9.62
CA ASP A 261 9.64 -10.50 9.66
C ASP A 261 9.06 -10.83 11.04
N ASP A 262 9.70 -10.39 12.12
CA ASP A 262 9.21 -10.62 13.49
C ASP A 262 8.07 -9.65 13.82
N VAL A 263 8.04 -8.44 13.23
CA VAL A 263 6.94 -7.49 13.38
C VAL A 263 5.62 -8.07 12.85
N ILE A 264 5.65 -8.65 11.65
CA ILE A 264 4.43 -9.16 10.98
C ILE A 264 4.04 -10.58 11.41
N HIS A 265 4.94 -11.33 12.02
CA HIS A 265 4.67 -12.68 12.54
C HIS A 265 4.36 -12.66 14.04
N TYR A 266 3.08 -12.56 14.36
CA TYR A 266 2.59 -12.43 15.73
C TYR A 266 3.23 -13.38 16.76
N PRO A 267 3.40 -14.71 16.55
CA PRO A 267 4.07 -15.58 17.51
C PRO A 267 5.52 -15.18 17.79
N ARG A 268 6.28 -14.78 16.77
CA ARG A 268 7.67 -14.32 16.89
C ARG A 268 7.74 -12.98 17.62
N SER A 269 6.83 -12.05 17.28
CA SER A 269 6.73 -10.76 17.97
C SER A 269 6.50 -10.94 19.48
N ILE A 270 5.56 -11.81 19.89
CA ILE A 270 5.30 -12.11 21.31
C ILE A 270 6.50 -12.76 21.98
N GLN A 271 7.16 -13.70 21.32
CA GLN A 271 8.36 -14.32 21.87
C GLN A 271 9.46 -13.28 22.09
N ARG A 272 9.75 -12.45 21.09
CA ARG A 272 10.80 -11.44 21.17
C ARG A 272 10.52 -10.39 22.25
N THR A 273 9.27 -9.92 22.36
CA THR A 273 8.88 -8.97 23.42
C THR A 273 9.03 -9.57 24.81
N ARG A 274 8.78 -10.88 24.98
CA ARG A 274 8.97 -11.59 26.24
C ARG A 274 10.45 -11.70 26.62
N GLU A 275 11.32 -12.00 25.65
CA GLU A 275 12.77 -12.04 25.84
C GLU A 275 13.30 -10.67 26.28
N ILE A 276 12.89 -9.58 25.61
CA ILE A 276 13.31 -8.22 25.94
C ILE A 276 12.84 -7.82 27.35
N LEU A 277 11.58 -8.07 27.71
CA LEU A 277 11.09 -7.73 29.05
C LEU A 277 11.72 -8.58 30.16
N ALA A 278 12.19 -9.78 29.86
CA ALA A 278 12.94 -10.60 30.80
C ALA A 278 14.39 -10.13 30.96
N GLU A 279 15.01 -9.66 29.89
CA GLU A 279 16.39 -9.14 29.88
C GLU A 279 16.49 -7.76 30.55
N TYR A 280 15.46 -6.91 30.38
CA TYR A 280 15.41 -5.57 30.92
C TYR A 280 14.19 -5.38 31.83
N PRO A 281 14.16 -5.99 33.02
CA PRO A 281 12.99 -5.97 33.90
C PRO A 281 12.71 -4.59 34.55
N ASP A 282 13.66 -3.67 34.45
CA ASP A 282 13.60 -2.30 34.97
C ASP A 282 13.26 -1.24 33.89
N LEU A 283 12.88 -1.67 32.67
CA LEU A 283 12.34 -0.75 31.67
C LEU A 283 11.07 -0.07 32.19
N ASP A 284 11.00 1.25 32.01
CA ASP A 284 9.86 2.07 32.40
C ASP A 284 9.15 2.76 31.22
N GLY A 285 9.74 2.69 30.00
CA GLY A 285 9.15 3.22 28.78
C GLY A 285 9.55 2.44 27.52
N ILE A 286 8.61 2.34 26.56
CA ILE A 286 8.82 1.70 25.25
C ILE A 286 8.25 2.57 24.15
N MET A 287 9.02 2.85 23.10
CA MET A 287 8.53 3.37 21.83
C MET A 287 8.74 2.33 20.74
N ALA A 288 7.65 1.92 20.07
CA ALA A 288 7.65 0.90 19.04
C ALA A 288 6.55 1.15 18.01
N ASN A 289 6.60 0.51 16.82
CA ASN A 289 5.45 0.53 15.91
C ASN A 289 4.19 -0.10 16.54
N ASP A 290 3.02 0.14 15.96
CA ASP A 290 1.73 -0.28 16.53
C ASP A 290 1.64 -1.78 16.84
N LEU A 291 2.16 -2.64 15.95
CA LEU A 291 2.12 -4.10 16.15
C LEU A 291 3.04 -4.54 17.29
N CYS A 292 4.26 -3.99 17.35
CA CYS A 292 5.18 -4.26 18.45
C CYS A 292 4.65 -3.71 19.77
N ALA A 293 4.12 -2.47 19.80
CA ALA A 293 3.50 -1.88 20.98
C ALA A 293 2.35 -2.75 21.51
N SER A 294 1.51 -3.28 20.61
CA SER A 294 0.45 -4.23 20.96
C SER A 294 0.99 -5.54 21.53
N SER A 295 2.11 -6.04 20.97
CA SER A 295 2.78 -7.25 21.45
C SER A 295 3.38 -7.03 22.85
N PHE A 296 4.04 -5.88 23.09
CA PHE A 296 4.53 -5.51 24.42
C PHE A 296 3.40 -5.36 25.43
N LEU A 297 2.32 -4.70 25.06
CA LEU A 297 1.16 -4.52 25.95
C LEU A 297 0.55 -5.86 26.36
N LYS A 298 0.43 -6.81 25.42
CA LYS A 298 -0.04 -8.16 25.71
C LYS A 298 0.94 -8.92 26.59
N THR A 299 2.23 -8.90 26.24
CA THR A 299 3.26 -9.60 27.03
C THR A 299 3.38 -9.04 28.45
N ALA A 300 3.31 -7.71 28.63
CA ALA A 300 3.30 -7.08 29.94
C ALA A 300 2.14 -7.62 30.81
N ARG A 301 0.94 -7.74 30.22
CA ARG A 301 -0.22 -8.33 30.92
C ARG A 301 0.03 -9.79 31.33
N GLU A 302 0.60 -10.60 30.47
CA GLU A 302 0.93 -12.02 30.76
C GLU A 302 1.97 -12.15 31.87
N LEU A 303 2.92 -11.20 31.96
CA LEU A 303 3.95 -11.12 33.00
C LEU A 303 3.52 -10.34 34.25
N ASN A 304 2.25 -9.90 34.33
CA ASN A 304 1.72 -9.05 35.41
C ASN A 304 2.46 -7.71 35.61
N ILE A 305 3.07 -7.17 34.56
CA ILE A 305 3.68 -5.83 34.56
C ILE A 305 2.54 -4.81 34.38
N GLN A 306 2.46 -3.85 35.31
CA GLN A 306 1.39 -2.85 35.28
C GLN A 306 1.68 -1.76 34.25
N VAL A 307 0.79 -1.59 33.28
CA VAL A 307 0.81 -0.52 32.29
C VAL A 307 -0.32 0.45 32.63
N PRO A 308 -0.09 1.76 32.81
CA PRO A 308 1.18 2.48 32.61
C PRO A 308 2.06 2.61 33.86
N GLN A 309 1.66 2.06 35.03
CA GLN A 309 2.30 2.39 36.32
C GLN A 309 3.78 1.98 36.35
N GLN A 310 4.11 0.77 35.90
CA GLN A 310 5.49 0.27 35.87
C GLN A 310 6.12 0.49 34.48
N LEU A 311 5.35 0.26 33.40
CA LEU A 311 5.82 0.36 32.03
C LEU A 311 4.89 1.25 31.22
N LYS A 312 5.42 2.33 30.59
CA LYS A 312 4.69 3.16 29.65
C LYS A 312 4.97 2.69 28.22
N ILE A 313 3.97 2.74 27.36
CA ILE A 313 4.08 2.30 25.98
C ILE A 313 3.51 3.39 25.08
N ILE A 314 4.33 3.88 24.12
CA ILE A 314 3.91 4.74 23.01
C ILE A 314 4.06 3.95 21.71
N ALA A 315 2.99 3.86 20.95
CA ALA A 315 3.01 3.33 19.60
C ALA A 315 3.48 4.39 18.59
N TYR A 316 4.02 3.94 17.47
CA TYR A 316 4.33 4.78 16.32
C TYR A 316 3.58 4.23 15.11
N ASP A 317 2.86 5.06 14.39
CA ASP A 317 1.97 4.97 13.25
C ASP A 317 0.55 5.43 13.61
N GLY A 318 0.01 5.08 14.77
CA GLY A 318 -1.27 5.52 15.29
C GLY A 318 -2.45 4.99 14.47
N THR A 319 -2.34 3.76 13.96
CA THR A 319 -3.40 3.10 13.19
C THR A 319 -4.53 2.62 14.10
N TYR A 320 -5.60 2.11 13.50
CA TYR A 320 -6.76 1.55 14.22
C TYR A 320 -6.38 0.42 15.22
N ILE A 321 -5.24 -0.25 15.01
CA ILE A 321 -4.76 -1.33 15.89
C ILE A 321 -4.58 -0.83 17.31
N THR A 322 -4.16 0.43 17.52
CA THR A 322 -3.96 0.99 18.86
C THR A 322 -5.24 1.06 19.68
N ASP A 323 -6.41 1.12 19.02
CA ASP A 323 -7.73 1.17 19.66
C ASP A 323 -8.32 -0.22 19.96
N PHE A 324 -7.89 -1.26 19.22
CA PHE A 324 -8.44 -2.61 19.37
C PHE A 324 -7.77 -3.44 20.47
N ASN A 325 -6.84 -2.87 21.21
CA ASN A 325 -6.24 -3.51 22.37
C ASN A 325 -7.15 -3.40 23.60
N TYR A 326 -6.88 -4.19 24.66
CA TYR A 326 -7.63 -4.12 25.91
C TYR A 326 -7.44 -2.79 26.67
N ARG A 327 -6.46 -1.99 26.27
CA ARG A 327 -6.24 -0.58 26.60
C ARG A 327 -5.91 0.15 25.30
N THR A 328 -6.42 1.35 25.14
CA THR A 328 -6.03 2.21 24.02
C THR A 328 -4.55 2.58 24.16
N ILE A 329 -3.75 2.28 23.16
CA ILE A 329 -2.33 2.60 23.19
C ILE A 329 -2.13 4.06 22.75
N ALA A 330 -1.47 4.85 23.60
CA ALA A 330 -1.02 6.20 23.22
C ALA A 330 -0.07 6.12 22.02
N SER A 331 -0.20 7.03 21.07
CA SER A 331 0.56 6.87 19.81
C SER A 331 0.96 8.18 19.16
N ILE A 332 2.05 8.12 18.40
CA ILE A 332 2.37 9.13 17.39
C ILE A 332 1.62 8.73 16.12
N GLN A 333 0.66 9.55 15.73
CA GLN A 333 -0.23 9.30 14.61
C GLN A 333 0.29 9.94 13.33
N GLN A 334 0.47 9.14 12.30
CA GLN A 334 0.76 9.59 10.94
C GLN A 334 -0.56 9.87 10.20
N ASP A 335 -0.65 11.02 9.52
CA ASP A 335 -1.81 11.36 8.69
C ASP A 335 -1.69 10.68 7.32
N VAL A 336 -2.05 9.39 7.27
CA VAL A 336 -1.96 8.58 6.04
C VAL A 336 -2.85 9.11 4.92
N ALA A 337 -3.95 9.81 5.25
CA ALA A 337 -4.84 10.42 4.24
C ALA A 337 -4.15 11.61 3.59
N LEU A 338 -3.49 12.45 4.37
CA LEU A 338 -2.74 13.60 3.86
C LEU A 338 -1.50 13.14 3.09
N ILE A 339 -0.77 12.11 3.58
CA ILE A 339 0.36 11.50 2.86
C ILE A 339 -0.08 11.01 1.48
N ALA A 340 -1.19 10.27 1.41
CA ALA A 340 -1.73 9.76 0.15
C ALA A 340 -2.10 10.89 -0.81
N LYS A 341 -2.76 11.94 -0.32
CA LYS A 341 -3.14 13.11 -1.10
C LYS A 341 -1.91 13.82 -1.69
N GLU A 342 -0.92 14.13 -0.85
CA GLU A 342 0.31 14.81 -1.29
C GLU A 342 1.09 13.93 -2.27
N ALA A 343 1.22 12.64 -2.01
CA ALA A 343 1.91 11.69 -2.88
C ALA A 343 1.28 11.63 -4.28
N VAL A 344 -0.05 11.53 -4.35
CA VAL A 344 -0.76 11.49 -5.64
C VAL A 344 -0.64 12.83 -6.37
N GLN A 345 -0.73 13.97 -5.68
CA GLN A 345 -0.56 15.28 -6.29
C GLN A 345 0.84 15.47 -6.87
N VAL A 346 1.88 15.07 -6.14
CA VAL A 346 3.27 15.11 -6.62
C VAL A 346 3.44 14.20 -7.84
N LEU A 347 2.98 12.95 -7.78
CA LEU A 347 3.10 12.00 -8.89
C LEU A 347 2.36 12.48 -10.14
N VAL A 348 1.15 13.03 -10.00
CA VAL A 348 0.39 13.57 -11.13
C VAL A 348 1.10 14.76 -11.78
N LYS A 349 1.75 15.63 -11.01
CA LYS A 349 2.61 16.69 -11.55
C LYS A 349 3.76 16.12 -12.36
N LEU A 350 4.46 15.09 -11.86
CA LEU A 350 5.53 14.41 -12.58
C LEU A 350 5.04 13.81 -13.89
N ILE A 351 3.90 13.10 -13.89
CA ILE A 351 3.29 12.50 -15.10
C ILE A 351 2.96 13.57 -16.15
N ASN A 352 2.56 14.75 -15.71
CA ASN A 352 2.23 15.87 -16.60
C ASN A 352 3.44 16.75 -16.96
N GLY A 353 4.66 16.37 -16.56
CA GLY A 353 5.88 17.16 -16.82
C GLY A 353 5.90 18.53 -16.14
N GLN A 354 5.14 18.70 -15.05
CA GLN A 354 5.09 19.94 -14.29
C GLN A 354 6.23 20.01 -13.27
N PRO A 355 6.81 21.20 -13.06
CA PRO A 355 7.87 21.35 -12.06
C PRO A 355 7.31 21.19 -10.65
N LEU A 356 8.14 20.60 -9.78
CA LEU A 356 7.86 20.51 -8.35
C LEU A 356 8.41 21.76 -7.64
N ALA A 357 7.69 22.24 -6.63
CA ALA A 357 8.17 23.34 -5.79
C ALA A 357 9.30 22.88 -4.83
N ASN A 358 9.20 21.64 -4.37
CA ASN A 358 10.16 21.00 -3.47
C ASN A 358 10.31 19.52 -3.85
N ASP A 359 11.50 18.98 -3.66
CA ASP A 359 11.78 17.55 -3.88
C ASP A 359 11.34 16.68 -2.70
N ALA A 360 10.99 17.29 -1.56
CA ALA A 360 10.49 16.57 -0.39
C ALA A 360 9.32 17.29 0.26
N VAL A 361 8.30 16.53 0.64
CA VAL A 361 7.13 16.96 1.42
C VAL A 361 7.11 16.17 2.72
N TYR A 362 7.12 16.90 3.85
CA TYR A 362 7.03 16.33 5.19
C TYR A 362 5.64 16.62 5.76
N VAL A 363 4.86 15.57 5.99
CA VAL A 363 3.51 15.66 6.54
C VAL A 363 3.60 15.67 8.06
N PRO A 364 3.00 16.66 8.75
CA PRO A 364 3.00 16.72 10.22
C PRO A 364 2.41 15.45 10.83
N VAL A 365 2.94 15.07 11.99
CA VAL A 365 2.39 14.01 12.84
C VAL A 365 1.70 14.61 14.06
N SER A 366 0.83 13.84 14.71
CA SER A 366 0.15 14.25 15.93
C SER A 366 0.31 13.23 17.04
N TYR A 367 0.09 13.65 18.28
CA TYR A 367 0.01 12.75 19.42
C TYR A 367 -1.45 12.39 19.68
N LYS A 368 -1.74 11.09 19.79
CA LYS A 368 -3.02 10.54 20.18
C LYS A 368 -2.94 10.02 21.62
N GLU A 369 -3.79 10.53 22.49
CA GLU A 369 -3.89 10.08 23.87
C GLU A 369 -4.31 8.61 23.97
N GLY A 370 -3.87 7.93 25.03
CA GLY A 370 -4.23 6.55 25.33
C GLY A 370 -4.00 6.20 26.79
N ASP A 371 -4.32 4.95 27.16
CA ASP A 371 -4.28 4.45 28.52
C ASP A 371 -2.94 3.86 28.93
N THR A 372 -1.93 3.93 28.04
CA THR A 372 -0.65 3.23 28.20
C THR A 372 0.50 4.13 28.61
N ILE A 373 0.22 5.43 28.92
CA ILE A 373 1.24 6.38 29.33
C ILE A 373 0.78 7.27 30.50
#